data_4434c5cc8ef066a8052aa3555df9411c
#
_entry.id   4434c5cc8ef066a8052aa3555df9411c
#
_cell.length_a   1.000
_cell.length_b   1.000
_cell.length_c   1.000
_cell.angle_alpha   90.00
_cell.angle_beta   90.00
_cell.angle_gamma   90.00
#
_symmetry.space_group_name_H-M   'P 1'
#
loop_
_entity.id
_entity.type
_entity.pdbx_description
1 polymer ?
#
loop_
_entity_poly.entity_id
_entity_poly.type
_entity_poly.pdbx_seq_one_letter_code
_entity_poly.pdbx_strand_id
1 'polypeptide(L)'
;MSASREKQNRQAAAGQTDPKTARQAQQRKEEKRSNLLYGVIAAAVLIAVIVSFVWRSDFIPKMTTAATIDGESYTATEVTYYYRTAYSNFLNQYSYFTSYLGLNTNATLQSQAISDTAAAMLGIELPEQTETADDPDRDPLMPTGMTWHDYFLDQALENMSVIQAALKAAEAEGFQYPASVQVQYDDNMASLKSAAAAGGISVSQYLKANFGAGLSEKVYGEQLMRVLRYSAYADAWQNSLSFSDSELEETYSADPNAYDHVSYEVVSFSGAAESTTDEEGNTVEPTEEESAAALEAAQEAAKTVLDGFKAGGDLEDLAAENDGTYNKNESGNYSAGSVTSEWLYDSARKSGDADTLEDGTVLYVVVFHDRFRDENPTIDIRHILVPLASGSIAEGEEGYEDEQARLKADAHAKAEELLAQWQSGEATEDSFAALAMKESADGSKYD
;
A
#
# COMPACT_ATOMS: atom_id res chain seq x y z
N MET A 1 93.77 -23.44 34.48
CA MET A 1 92.49 -23.36 33.70
C MET A 1 91.57 -24.43 34.19
N SER A 2 90.29 -24.07 34.43
CA SER A 2 89.33 -24.94 35.14
C SER A 2 88.86 -26.08 34.17
N ALA A 3 88.76 -27.31 34.68
CA ALA A 3 88.31 -28.54 33.98
C ALA A 3 86.90 -28.33 33.26
N SER A 4 86.19 -27.37 33.69
CA SER A 4 84.91 -26.97 33.11
C SER A 4 85.07 -26.27 31.72
N ARG A 5 86.13 -25.46 31.57
CA ARG A 5 86.42 -24.77 30.32
C ARG A 5 86.97 -25.73 29.23
N GLU A 6 87.76 -26.74 29.65
CA GLU A 6 88.31 -27.78 28.78
C GLU A 6 87.19 -28.72 28.28
N LYS A 7 86.19 -29.02 29.13
CA LYS A 7 85.03 -29.80 28.74
C LYS A 7 84.11 -29.03 27.76
N GLN A 8 83.97 -27.72 27.92
CA GLN A 8 83.24 -26.88 26.97
C GLN A 8 83.95 -26.77 25.62
N ASN A 9 85.29 -26.64 25.64
CA ASN A 9 86.03 -26.58 24.42
C ASN A 9 86.09 -27.93 23.62
N ARG A 10 86.10 -29.07 24.31
CA ARG A 10 85.96 -30.40 23.71
C ARG A 10 84.53 -30.65 23.16
N GLN A 11 83.51 -30.15 23.84
CA GLN A 11 82.14 -30.27 23.31
C GLN A 11 81.89 -29.35 22.11
N ALA A 12 82.44 -28.15 22.11
CA ALA A 12 82.40 -27.24 20.95
C ALA A 12 83.12 -27.75 19.76
N ALA A 13 84.28 -28.42 19.92
CA ALA A 13 85.07 -29.05 18.84
C ALA A 13 84.40 -30.31 18.28
N ALA A 14 83.58 -31.00 19.01
CA ALA A 14 82.82 -32.19 18.56
C ALA A 14 81.44 -31.86 17.97
N GLY A 15 81.06 -30.60 17.82
CA GLY A 15 79.78 -30.20 17.27
C GLY A 15 78.57 -30.57 18.17
N GLN A 16 78.84 -31.04 19.38
CA GLN A 16 77.74 -31.35 20.34
C GLN A 16 77.45 -30.15 21.19
N THR A 17 76.32 -29.58 20.97
CA THR A 17 75.71 -28.53 21.84
C THR A 17 75.39 -29.11 23.21
N ASP A 18 75.76 -28.39 24.27
CA ASP A 18 75.42 -28.78 25.66
C ASP A 18 73.91 -29.10 25.75
N PRO A 19 73.54 -30.29 26.28
CA PRO A 19 72.16 -30.72 26.38
C PRO A 19 71.23 -29.73 27.09
N LYS A 20 71.79 -28.90 28.01
CA LYS A 20 71.03 -27.82 28.63
C LYS A 20 70.71 -26.68 27.66
N THR A 21 71.69 -26.29 26.86
CA THR A 21 71.55 -25.20 25.87
C THR A 21 70.61 -25.64 24.71
N ALA A 22 70.72 -26.92 24.30
CA ALA A 22 69.84 -27.51 23.29
C ALA A 22 68.38 -27.55 23.82
N ARG A 23 68.14 -27.98 25.06
CA ARG A 23 66.81 -27.95 25.67
C ARG A 23 66.23 -26.51 25.81
N GLN A 24 67.04 -25.56 26.25
CA GLN A 24 66.63 -24.15 26.30
C GLN A 24 66.34 -23.56 24.93
N ALA A 25 67.09 -23.90 23.93
CA ALA A 25 66.83 -23.48 22.54
C ALA A 25 65.54 -24.11 21.98
N GLN A 26 65.27 -25.35 22.37
CA GLN A 26 64.04 -26.03 21.98
C GLN A 26 62.81 -25.45 22.72
N GLN A 27 62.93 -25.22 24.04
CA GLN A 27 61.89 -24.54 24.79
C GLN A 27 61.56 -23.13 24.25
N ARG A 28 62.56 -22.34 23.91
CA ARG A 28 62.39 -21.02 23.28
C ARG A 28 61.75 -21.11 21.89
N LYS A 29 62.04 -22.18 21.14
CA LYS A 29 61.36 -22.43 19.84
C LYS A 29 59.89 -22.81 20.04
N GLU A 30 59.60 -23.65 21.02
CA GLU A 30 58.25 -24.05 21.41
C GLU A 30 57.44 -22.89 21.95
N GLU A 31 58.02 -22.07 22.85
CA GLU A 31 57.40 -20.84 23.34
C GLU A 31 57.14 -19.83 22.21
N LYS A 32 58.07 -19.63 21.30
CA LYS A 32 57.85 -18.77 20.12
C LYS A 32 56.78 -19.30 19.19
N ARG A 33 56.70 -20.62 18.98
CA ARG A 33 55.64 -21.26 18.21
C ARG A 33 54.30 -21.16 18.91
N SER A 34 54.24 -21.39 20.19
CA SER A 34 53.06 -21.25 21.03
C SER A 34 52.57 -19.80 21.03
N ASN A 35 53.42 -18.83 21.24
CA ASN A 35 53.09 -17.40 21.20
C ASN A 35 52.64 -16.95 19.83
N LEU A 36 53.21 -17.47 18.74
CA LEU A 36 52.78 -17.22 17.38
C LEU A 36 51.39 -17.82 17.14
N LEU A 37 51.16 -19.06 17.61
CA LEU A 37 49.87 -19.73 17.49
C LEU A 37 48.75 -18.98 18.27
N TYR A 38 49.08 -18.57 19.52
CA TYR A 38 48.12 -17.74 20.29
C TYR A 38 47.89 -16.36 19.65
N GLY A 39 48.89 -15.76 19.04
CA GLY A 39 48.74 -14.51 18.30
C GLY A 39 47.84 -14.68 17.03
N VAL A 40 47.98 -15.78 16.33
CA VAL A 40 47.11 -16.09 15.16
C VAL A 40 45.69 -16.37 15.61
N ILE A 41 45.46 -17.13 16.68
CA ILE A 41 44.17 -17.39 17.25
C ILE A 41 43.49 -16.08 17.73
N ALA A 42 44.24 -15.25 18.44
CA ALA A 42 43.73 -13.96 18.90
C ALA A 42 43.34 -13.05 17.73
N ALA A 43 44.17 -12.99 16.68
CA ALA A 43 43.84 -12.26 15.45
C ALA A 43 42.58 -12.80 14.75
N ALA A 44 42.44 -14.14 14.63
CA ALA A 44 41.28 -14.78 14.04
C ALA A 44 39.99 -14.49 14.86
N VAL A 45 40.07 -14.54 16.19
CA VAL A 45 38.94 -14.18 17.06
C VAL A 45 38.59 -12.69 16.91
N LEU A 46 39.57 -11.81 16.85
CA LEU A 46 39.34 -10.38 16.65
C LEU A 46 38.67 -10.11 15.30
N ILE A 47 39.11 -10.76 14.23
CA ILE A 47 38.50 -10.67 12.91
C ILE A 47 37.05 -11.20 12.96
N ALA A 48 36.80 -12.34 13.60
CA ALA A 48 35.47 -12.89 13.75
C ALA A 48 34.53 -11.96 14.51
N VAL A 49 35.04 -11.31 15.56
CA VAL A 49 34.29 -10.30 16.33
C VAL A 49 33.98 -9.08 15.47
N ILE A 50 34.95 -8.57 14.71
CA ILE A 50 34.76 -7.43 13.79
C ILE A 50 33.73 -7.79 12.71
N VAL A 51 33.86 -8.94 12.07
CA VAL A 51 32.93 -9.42 11.05
C VAL A 51 31.52 -9.57 11.64
N SER A 52 31.40 -10.16 12.83
CA SER A 52 30.14 -10.30 13.53
C SER A 52 29.52 -8.94 13.90
N PHE A 53 30.34 -7.98 14.30
CA PHE A 53 29.91 -6.62 14.60
C PHE A 53 29.44 -5.88 13.35
N VAL A 54 30.21 -5.94 12.27
CA VAL A 54 29.84 -5.34 10.97
C VAL A 54 28.55 -5.95 10.44
N TRP A 55 28.42 -7.28 10.53
CA TRP A 55 27.21 -8.00 10.10
C TRP A 55 25.97 -7.60 10.89
N ARG A 56 26.13 -7.38 12.22
CA ARG A 56 25.04 -6.99 13.12
C ARG A 56 24.74 -5.48 13.13
N SER A 57 25.66 -4.65 12.67
CA SER A 57 25.54 -3.18 12.72
C SER A 57 24.76 -2.59 11.57
N ASP A 58 24.21 -3.40 10.65
CA ASP A 58 23.55 -2.96 9.42
C ASP A 58 24.45 -2.00 8.57
N PHE A 59 25.80 -2.12 8.73
CA PHE A 59 26.77 -1.22 8.11
C PHE A 59 26.75 -1.36 6.58
N ILE A 60 26.65 -2.60 6.07
CA ILE A 60 26.69 -2.88 4.63
C ILE A 60 25.52 -2.18 3.89
N PRO A 61 24.23 -2.36 4.28
CA PRO A 61 23.13 -1.68 3.61
C PRO A 61 23.23 -0.14 3.63
N LYS A 62 23.82 0.42 4.67
CA LYS A 62 24.00 1.87 4.82
C LYS A 62 25.08 2.46 3.92
N MET A 63 26.03 1.66 3.49
CA MET A 63 27.21 2.10 2.71
C MET A 63 27.18 1.63 1.26
N THR A 64 26.32 0.68 0.92
CA THR A 64 26.21 0.15 -0.43
C THR A 64 25.30 1.03 -1.26
N THR A 65 25.79 1.59 -2.35
CA THR A 65 24.97 2.21 -3.39
C THR A 65 24.18 1.12 -4.10
N ALA A 66 22.86 1.20 -4.03
CA ALA A 66 21.95 0.25 -4.64
C ALA A 66 21.33 0.79 -5.94
N ALA A 67 21.16 2.10 -6.05
CA ALA A 67 20.65 2.74 -7.26
C ALA A 67 21.34 4.08 -7.50
N THR A 68 21.37 4.50 -8.77
CA THR A 68 21.78 5.85 -9.17
C THR A 68 20.69 6.40 -10.08
N ILE A 69 20.06 7.47 -9.65
CA ILE A 69 18.93 8.07 -10.35
C ILE A 69 19.30 9.52 -10.66
N ASP A 70 19.32 9.87 -11.93
CA ASP A 70 19.64 11.20 -12.40
C ASP A 70 20.95 11.80 -11.79
N GLY A 71 21.97 10.92 -11.66
CA GLY A 71 23.29 11.26 -11.13
C GLY A 71 23.41 11.27 -9.60
N GLU A 72 22.32 11.07 -8.87
CA GLU A 72 22.30 10.94 -7.42
C GLU A 72 22.33 9.48 -7.00
N SER A 73 23.18 9.14 -6.04
CA SER A 73 23.37 7.77 -5.56
C SER A 73 22.54 7.52 -4.30
N TYR A 74 21.80 6.42 -4.30
CA TYR A 74 20.97 5.98 -3.18
C TYR A 74 21.52 4.70 -2.58
N THR A 75 21.55 4.65 -1.26
CA THR A 75 21.97 3.45 -0.52
C THR A 75 20.88 2.37 -0.56
N ALA A 76 21.27 1.13 -0.31
CA ALA A 76 20.31 0.03 -0.20
C ALA A 76 19.23 0.28 0.88
N THR A 77 19.58 1.01 1.94
CA THR A 77 18.63 1.39 2.99
C THR A 77 17.56 2.36 2.47
N GLU A 78 17.93 3.34 1.66
CA GLU A 78 17.01 4.31 1.06
C GLU A 78 16.08 3.62 0.06
N VAL A 79 16.62 2.79 -0.83
CA VAL A 79 15.81 1.99 -1.77
C VAL A 79 14.83 1.09 -1.01
N THR A 80 15.26 0.48 0.10
CA THR A 80 14.39 -0.37 0.92
C THR A 80 13.23 0.40 1.53
N TYR A 81 13.40 1.68 1.87
CA TYR A 81 12.29 2.53 2.33
C TYR A 81 11.17 2.59 1.27
N TYR A 82 11.50 2.95 0.03
CA TYR A 82 10.51 3.03 -1.05
C TYR A 82 9.94 1.66 -1.43
N TYR A 83 10.77 0.62 -1.45
CA TYR A 83 10.34 -0.75 -1.68
C TYR A 83 9.28 -1.21 -0.67
N ARG A 84 9.52 -0.98 0.61
CA ARG A 84 8.58 -1.34 1.68
C ARG A 84 7.32 -0.48 1.66
N THR A 85 7.45 0.78 1.30
CA THR A 85 6.30 1.68 1.11
C THR A 85 5.43 1.20 -0.05
N ALA A 86 6.02 0.86 -1.20
CA ALA A 86 5.29 0.31 -2.35
C ALA A 86 4.56 -1.00 -1.98
N TYR A 87 5.24 -1.92 -1.30
CA TYR A 87 4.64 -3.16 -0.81
C TYR A 87 3.48 -2.91 0.16
N SER A 88 3.66 -2.01 1.14
CA SER A 88 2.62 -1.70 2.12
C SER A 88 1.40 -1.03 1.48
N ASN A 89 1.61 -0.10 0.55
CA ASN A 89 0.53 0.55 -0.20
C ASN A 89 -0.25 -0.47 -1.02
N PHE A 90 0.43 -1.39 -1.70
CA PHE A 90 -0.20 -2.47 -2.43
C PHE A 90 -1.07 -3.35 -1.51
N LEU A 91 -0.56 -3.75 -0.35
CA LEU A 91 -1.33 -4.54 0.60
C LEU A 91 -2.55 -3.78 1.13
N ASN A 92 -2.45 -2.48 1.37
CA ASN A 92 -3.58 -1.66 1.81
C ASN A 92 -4.65 -1.57 0.72
N GLN A 93 -4.25 -1.40 -0.53
CA GLN A 93 -5.17 -1.29 -1.67
C GLN A 93 -5.83 -2.62 -2.03
N TYR A 94 -5.07 -3.72 -2.00
CA TYR A 94 -5.50 -5.03 -2.48
C TYR A 94 -5.62 -6.07 -1.36
N SER A 95 -5.83 -5.68 -0.10
CA SER A 95 -5.84 -6.57 1.07
C SER A 95 -6.74 -7.79 0.93
N TYR A 96 -7.92 -7.63 0.33
CA TYR A 96 -8.89 -8.71 0.11
C TYR A 96 -8.58 -9.57 -1.13
N PHE A 97 -7.72 -9.10 -2.03
CA PHE A 97 -7.44 -9.74 -3.31
C PHE A 97 -6.03 -10.36 -3.39
N THR A 98 -5.20 -10.21 -2.37
CA THR A 98 -3.80 -10.70 -2.41
C THR A 98 -3.69 -12.17 -2.77
N SER A 99 -4.52 -13.03 -2.18
CA SER A 99 -4.55 -14.47 -2.49
C SER A 99 -5.07 -14.75 -3.91
N TYR A 100 -6.02 -13.98 -4.40
CA TYR A 100 -6.55 -14.09 -5.76
C TYR A 100 -5.51 -13.67 -6.80
N LEU A 101 -4.70 -12.67 -6.48
CA LEU A 101 -3.54 -12.24 -7.29
C LEU A 101 -2.34 -13.21 -7.18
N GLY A 102 -2.45 -14.27 -6.37
CA GLY A 102 -1.38 -15.24 -6.15
C GLY A 102 -0.23 -14.73 -5.27
N LEU A 103 -0.42 -13.62 -4.55
CA LEU A 103 0.57 -13.09 -3.62
C LEU A 103 0.42 -13.73 -2.24
N ASN A 104 1.37 -14.57 -1.86
CA ASN A 104 1.47 -15.15 -0.52
C ASN A 104 2.36 -14.28 0.37
N THR A 105 1.75 -13.54 1.30
CA THR A 105 2.47 -12.65 2.22
C THR A 105 3.35 -13.39 3.26
N ASN A 106 3.20 -14.71 3.38
CA ASN A 106 3.99 -15.55 4.28
C ASN A 106 5.21 -16.19 3.60
N ALA A 107 5.36 -16.06 2.28
CA ALA A 107 6.50 -16.57 1.52
C ALA A 107 7.39 -15.43 1.03
N THR A 108 8.63 -15.76 0.63
CA THR A 108 9.55 -14.76 0.09
C THR A 108 9.08 -14.27 -1.28
N LEU A 109 9.08 -12.97 -1.50
CA LEU A 109 8.59 -12.36 -2.75
C LEU A 109 9.43 -12.75 -3.98
N GLN A 110 10.74 -13.03 -3.78
CA GLN A 110 11.63 -13.53 -4.83
C GLN A 110 11.27 -14.91 -5.36
N SER A 111 10.59 -15.73 -4.56
CA SER A 111 10.19 -17.10 -4.95
C SER A 111 8.81 -17.16 -5.60
N GLN A 112 8.16 -16.03 -5.86
CA GLN A 112 6.78 -15.95 -6.34
C GLN A 112 6.75 -15.16 -7.66
N ALA A 113 6.55 -15.86 -8.78
CA ALA A 113 6.30 -15.22 -10.06
C ALA A 113 4.90 -14.59 -10.08
N ILE A 114 4.77 -13.47 -10.79
CA ILE A 114 3.48 -12.88 -11.12
C ILE A 114 2.86 -13.70 -12.25
N SER A 115 1.62 -14.15 -12.06
CA SER A 115 0.88 -14.87 -13.08
C SER A 115 0.36 -13.93 -14.18
N ASP A 116 0.13 -14.44 -15.39
CA ASP A 116 -0.46 -13.68 -16.50
C ASP A 116 -1.82 -13.08 -16.10
N THR A 117 -2.61 -13.82 -15.31
CA THR A 117 -3.90 -13.33 -14.79
C THR A 117 -3.72 -12.13 -13.85
N ALA A 118 -2.79 -12.22 -12.90
CA ALA A 118 -2.51 -11.12 -11.98
C ALA A 118 -1.95 -9.89 -12.74
N ALA A 119 -1.07 -10.13 -13.71
CA ALA A 119 -0.51 -9.08 -14.55
C ALA A 119 -1.60 -8.36 -15.35
N ALA A 120 -2.51 -9.10 -16.00
CA ALA A 120 -3.63 -8.53 -16.73
C ALA A 120 -4.57 -7.71 -15.85
N MET A 121 -4.87 -8.21 -14.63
CA MET A 121 -5.73 -7.50 -13.66
C MET A 121 -5.11 -6.20 -13.13
N LEU A 122 -3.78 -6.17 -13.02
CA LEU A 122 -3.04 -5.03 -12.47
C LEU A 122 -2.49 -4.10 -13.57
N GLY A 123 -2.72 -4.44 -14.86
CA GLY A 123 -2.16 -3.69 -15.98
C GLY A 123 -0.63 -3.75 -16.05
N ILE A 124 -0.01 -4.84 -15.57
CA ILE A 124 1.43 -5.03 -15.56
C ILE A 124 1.86 -5.65 -16.88
N GLU A 125 2.78 -5.01 -17.60
CA GLU A 125 3.47 -5.63 -18.73
C GLU A 125 4.58 -6.55 -18.22
N LEU A 126 4.38 -7.86 -18.39
CA LEU A 126 5.42 -8.82 -18.06
C LEU A 126 6.50 -8.80 -19.14
N PRO A 127 7.80 -8.76 -18.76
CA PRO A 127 8.89 -8.83 -19.72
C PRO A 127 8.87 -10.17 -20.46
N GLU A 128 9.34 -10.16 -21.72
CA GLU A 128 9.55 -11.43 -22.45
C GLU A 128 10.48 -12.34 -21.66
N GLN A 129 10.03 -13.57 -21.42
CA GLN A 129 10.84 -14.55 -20.69
C GLN A 129 12.04 -14.95 -21.55
N THR A 130 13.21 -14.44 -21.21
CA THR A 130 14.48 -14.80 -21.86
C THR A 130 15.11 -16.05 -21.25
N GLU A 131 14.74 -16.39 -20.01
CA GLU A 131 15.22 -17.57 -19.31
C GLU A 131 14.19 -18.69 -19.41
N THR A 132 14.61 -19.84 -19.88
CA THR A 132 13.78 -21.06 -19.91
C THR A 132 14.04 -21.90 -18.68
N ALA A 133 13.08 -22.77 -18.30
CA ALA A 133 13.25 -23.68 -17.19
C ALA A 133 14.47 -24.62 -17.34
N ASP A 134 14.94 -24.80 -18.58
CA ASP A 134 16.04 -25.70 -18.95
C ASP A 134 17.40 -24.98 -19.03
N ASP A 135 17.51 -23.69 -18.66
CA ASP A 135 18.79 -22.97 -18.65
C ASP A 135 19.72 -23.59 -17.58
N PRO A 136 20.92 -24.10 -17.98
CA PRO A 136 21.81 -24.76 -17.05
C PRO A 136 22.48 -23.80 -16.03
N ASP A 137 22.51 -22.52 -16.30
CA ASP A 137 23.10 -21.49 -15.43
C ASP A 137 22.03 -20.87 -14.47
N ARG A 138 20.77 -21.24 -14.63
CA ARG A 138 19.66 -20.74 -13.82
C ARG A 138 19.65 -21.38 -12.42
N ASP A 139 19.38 -20.59 -11.40
CA ASP A 139 19.06 -21.11 -10.06
C ASP A 139 17.69 -21.83 -10.11
N PRO A 140 17.66 -23.18 -9.89
CA PRO A 140 16.43 -23.96 -9.98
C PRO A 140 15.40 -23.60 -8.88
N LEU A 141 15.80 -22.84 -7.85
CA LEU A 141 14.92 -22.37 -6.75
C LEU A 141 14.22 -21.03 -7.06
N MET A 142 14.65 -20.36 -8.13
CA MET A 142 14.05 -19.09 -8.55
C MET A 142 13.01 -19.33 -9.65
N PRO A 143 11.85 -18.66 -9.61
CA PRO A 143 10.86 -18.75 -10.68
C PRO A 143 11.38 -18.17 -11.99
N THR A 144 10.79 -18.56 -13.11
CA THR A 144 10.97 -17.88 -14.40
C THR A 144 10.03 -16.70 -14.49
N GLY A 145 10.48 -15.60 -15.06
CA GLY A 145 9.71 -14.38 -15.24
C GLY A 145 9.79 -13.42 -14.05
N MET A 146 9.02 -12.34 -14.15
CA MET A 146 8.97 -11.28 -13.15
C MET A 146 8.41 -11.79 -11.83
N THR A 147 9.10 -11.53 -10.73
CA THR A 147 8.62 -11.87 -9.39
C THR A 147 7.91 -10.68 -8.73
N TRP A 148 7.14 -10.94 -7.65
CA TRP A 148 6.60 -9.86 -6.84
C TRP A 148 7.67 -8.97 -6.23
N HIS A 149 8.88 -9.51 -5.99
CA HIS A 149 10.01 -8.71 -5.54
C HIS A 149 10.45 -7.71 -6.62
N ASP A 150 10.59 -8.17 -7.86
CA ASP A 150 11.01 -7.32 -8.99
C ASP A 150 9.99 -6.22 -9.22
N TYR A 151 8.70 -6.54 -9.21
CA TYR A 151 7.62 -5.58 -9.34
C TYR A 151 7.70 -4.46 -8.28
N PHE A 152 7.82 -4.81 -6.99
CA PHE A 152 7.91 -3.80 -5.95
C PHE A 152 9.23 -3.02 -5.99
N LEU A 153 10.30 -3.63 -6.51
CA LEU A 153 11.57 -2.92 -6.71
C LEU A 153 11.44 -1.91 -7.85
N ASP A 154 10.82 -2.30 -8.97
CA ASP A 154 10.58 -1.40 -10.10
C ASP A 154 9.67 -0.23 -9.69
N GLN A 155 8.58 -0.50 -8.97
CA GLN A 155 7.72 0.55 -8.41
C GLN A 155 8.48 1.50 -7.46
N ALA A 156 9.39 0.97 -6.64
CA ALA A 156 10.22 1.79 -5.76
C ALA A 156 11.17 2.70 -6.56
N LEU A 157 11.84 2.18 -7.59
CA LEU A 157 12.77 2.93 -8.42
C LEU A 157 12.04 3.98 -9.27
N GLU A 158 10.87 3.66 -9.79
CA GLU A 158 10.02 4.60 -10.52
C GLU A 158 9.58 5.75 -9.60
N ASN A 159 9.04 5.46 -8.42
CA ASN A 159 8.65 6.46 -7.44
C ASN A 159 9.83 7.36 -7.05
N MET A 160 11.01 6.78 -6.82
CA MET A 160 12.22 7.53 -6.52
C MET A 160 12.61 8.46 -7.68
N SER A 161 12.46 8.00 -8.92
CA SER A 161 12.77 8.78 -10.13
C SER A 161 11.82 9.97 -10.29
N VAL A 162 10.53 9.76 -10.10
CA VAL A 162 9.50 10.80 -10.15
C VAL A 162 9.74 11.84 -9.06
N ILE A 163 9.96 11.41 -7.81
CA ILE A 163 10.24 12.30 -6.69
C ILE A 163 11.51 13.12 -6.96
N GLN A 164 12.58 12.48 -7.45
CA GLN A 164 13.83 13.18 -7.74
C GLN A 164 13.66 14.23 -8.84
N ALA A 165 12.96 13.91 -9.92
CA ALA A 165 12.70 14.82 -11.03
C ALA A 165 11.86 16.03 -10.55
N ALA A 166 10.80 15.79 -9.79
CA ALA A 166 9.94 16.82 -9.26
C ALA A 166 10.67 17.75 -8.28
N LEU A 167 11.48 17.20 -7.37
CA LEU A 167 12.26 18.03 -6.43
C LEU A 167 13.31 18.90 -7.14
N LYS A 168 13.92 18.40 -8.23
CA LYS A 168 14.82 19.21 -9.07
C LYS A 168 14.08 20.32 -9.80
N ALA A 169 12.87 20.03 -10.32
CA ALA A 169 12.03 21.04 -10.95
C ALA A 169 11.63 22.12 -9.94
N ALA A 170 11.18 21.73 -8.76
CA ALA A 170 10.84 22.66 -7.68
C ALA A 170 12.02 23.56 -7.28
N GLU A 171 13.23 22.99 -7.19
CA GLU A 171 14.45 23.76 -6.92
C GLU A 171 14.77 24.76 -8.06
N ALA A 172 14.69 24.31 -9.31
CA ALA A 172 14.95 25.14 -10.48
C ALA A 172 13.96 26.32 -10.60
N GLU A 173 12.71 26.12 -10.20
CA GLU A 173 11.65 27.13 -10.18
C GLU A 173 11.69 28.01 -8.93
N GLY A 174 12.49 27.68 -7.93
CA GLY A 174 12.55 28.40 -6.65
C GLY A 174 11.27 28.23 -5.83
N PHE A 175 10.60 27.07 -5.95
CA PHE A 175 9.34 26.78 -5.28
C PHE A 175 9.45 26.91 -3.76
N GLN A 176 8.49 27.61 -3.15
CA GLN A 176 8.43 27.80 -1.71
C GLN A 176 7.45 26.79 -1.11
N TYR A 177 7.96 25.86 -0.34
CA TYR A 177 7.13 24.84 0.30
C TYR A 177 6.23 25.45 1.37
N PRO A 178 4.93 25.11 1.41
CA PRO A 178 4.02 25.58 2.44
C PRO A 178 4.41 25.07 3.82
N ALA A 179 3.98 25.79 4.86
CA ALA A 179 4.26 25.40 6.26
C ALA A 179 3.65 24.04 6.64
N SER A 180 2.59 23.63 5.96
CA SER A 180 1.95 22.31 6.14
C SER A 180 2.92 21.15 5.96
N VAL A 181 3.91 21.25 5.08
CA VAL A 181 4.95 20.23 4.90
C VAL A 181 5.71 19.93 6.20
N GLN A 182 6.08 20.96 6.95
CA GLN A 182 6.77 20.76 8.23
C GLN A 182 5.82 20.21 9.30
N VAL A 183 4.57 20.66 9.33
CA VAL A 183 3.56 20.14 10.26
C VAL A 183 3.29 18.66 10.01
N GLN A 184 3.08 18.26 8.75
CA GLN A 184 2.92 16.85 8.37
C GLN A 184 4.13 16.00 8.76
N TYR A 185 5.34 16.53 8.53
CA TYR A 185 6.57 15.83 8.93
C TYR A 185 6.60 15.58 10.46
N ASP A 186 6.33 16.62 11.24
CA ASP A 186 6.35 16.53 12.71
C ASP A 186 5.28 15.56 13.23
N ASP A 187 4.07 15.59 12.66
CA ASP A 187 2.97 14.69 13.00
C ASP A 187 3.28 13.23 12.64
N ASN A 188 3.86 12.98 11.46
CA ASN A 188 4.29 11.64 11.08
C ASN A 188 5.40 11.09 11.99
N MET A 189 6.37 11.95 12.34
CA MET A 189 7.44 11.57 13.28
C MET A 189 6.92 11.34 14.71
N ALA A 190 5.90 12.07 15.14
CA ALA A 190 5.22 11.84 16.43
C ALA A 190 4.43 10.51 16.40
N SER A 191 3.72 10.24 15.30
CA SER A 191 2.97 8.99 15.08
C SER A 191 3.89 7.78 15.07
N LEU A 192 5.05 7.86 14.40
CA LEU A 192 6.09 6.83 14.42
C LEU A 192 6.55 6.50 15.87
N LYS A 193 6.80 7.54 16.67
CA LYS A 193 7.23 7.38 18.07
C LYS A 193 6.12 6.76 18.93
N SER A 194 4.88 7.20 18.71
CA SER A 194 3.70 6.67 19.39
C SER A 194 3.46 5.19 19.07
N ALA A 195 3.55 4.81 17.79
CA ALA A 195 3.41 3.43 17.35
C ALA A 195 4.49 2.51 17.95
N ALA A 196 5.74 2.96 17.97
CA ALA A 196 6.82 2.23 18.63
C ALA A 196 6.58 2.06 20.14
N ALA A 197 6.14 3.12 20.81
CA ALA A 197 5.85 3.10 22.24
C ALA A 197 4.65 2.18 22.57
N ALA A 198 3.59 2.20 21.75
CA ALA A 198 2.45 1.30 21.89
C ALA A 198 2.85 -0.18 21.75
N GLY A 199 3.81 -0.47 20.87
CA GLY A 199 4.41 -1.80 20.72
C GLY A 199 5.42 -2.17 21.81
N GLY A 200 5.74 -1.28 22.75
CA GLY A 200 6.73 -1.50 23.81
C GLY A 200 8.17 -1.63 23.30
N ILE A 201 8.46 -1.11 22.11
CA ILE A 201 9.77 -1.20 21.45
C ILE A 201 10.33 0.19 21.12
N SER A 202 11.65 0.25 20.86
CA SER A 202 12.26 1.49 20.41
C SER A 202 11.89 1.81 18.94
N VAL A 203 11.96 3.10 18.55
CA VAL A 203 11.76 3.55 17.16
C VAL A 203 12.67 2.77 16.21
N SER A 204 13.92 2.54 16.56
CA SER A 204 14.86 1.77 15.74
C SER A 204 14.42 0.31 15.52
N GLN A 205 13.85 -0.33 16.56
CA GLN A 205 13.29 -1.69 16.43
C GLN A 205 12.02 -1.69 15.58
N TYR A 206 11.17 -0.70 15.76
CA TYR A 206 9.96 -0.52 14.94
C TYR A 206 10.31 -0.33 13.45
N LEU A 207 11.23 0.58 13.14
CA LEU A 207 11.69 0.81 11.77
C LEU A 207 12.33 -0.44 11.16
N LYS A 208 13.14 -1.17 11.95
CA LYS A 208 13.76 -2.41 11.48
C LYS A 208 12.73 -3.51 11.18
N ALA A 209 11.67 -3.60 11.96
CA ALA A 209 10.59 -4.57 11.74
C ALA A 209 9.77 -4.27 10.48
N ASN A 210 9.47 -3.00 10.23
CA ASN A 210 8.59 -2.59 9.13
C ASN A 210 9.34 -2.34 7.81
N PHE A 211 10.55 -1.74 7.88
CA PHE A 211 11.32 -1.33 6.70
C PHE A 211 12.60 -2.14 6.49
N GLY A 212 12.97 -3.03 7.42
CA GLY A 212 14.18 -3.84 7.30
C GLY A 212 15.42 -3.20 7.94
N ALA A 213 16.57 -3.86 7.70
CA ALA A 213 17.83 -3.50 8.34
C ALA A 213 18.38 -2.16 7.82
N GLY A 214 18.96 -1.38 8.73
CA GLY A 214 19.73 -0.17 8.40
C GLY A 214 18.96 1.13 8.44
N LEU A 215 17.63 1.14 8.36
CA LEU A 215 16.85 2.36 8.40
C LEU A 215 16.87 2.97 9.83
N SER A 216 17.47 4.13 9.95
CA SER A 216 17.47 4.93 11.18
C SER A 216 16.34 5.96 11.15
N GLU A 217 15.96 6.49 12.32
CA GLU A 217 14.98 7.59 12.43
C GLU A 217 15.39 8.78 11.55
N LYS A 218 16.69 9.07 11.46
CA LYS A 218 17.21 10.15 10.61
C LYS A 218 16.96 9.88 9.13
N VAL A 219 17.35 8.70 8.63
CA VAL A 219 17.16 8.35 7.19
C VAL A 219 15.67 8.27 6.86
N TYR A 220 14.85 7.69 7.74
CA TYR A 220 13.41 7.69 7.59
C TYR A 220 12.84 9.11 7.43
N GLY A 221 13.22 10.03 8.34
CA GLY A 221 12.77 11.41 8.27
C GLY A 221 13.26 12.15 7.01
N GLU A 222 14.48 11.87 6.54
CA GLU A 222 14.98 12.44 5.28
C GLU A 222 14.15 11.97 4.08
N GLN A 223 13.82 10.68 3.99
CA GLN A 223 13.00 10.17 2.89
C GLN A 223 11.53 10.64 3.02
N LEU A 224 10.96 10.65 4.20
CA LEU A 224 9.64 11.21 4.47
C LEU A 224 9.56 12.68 4.01
N MET A 225 10.52 13.51 4.39
CA MET A 225 10.56 14.92 3.98
C MET A 225 10.62 15.06 2.44
N ARG A 226 11.35 14.18 1.74
CA ARG A 226 11.39 14.17 0.27
C ARG A 226 10.00 13.89 -0.32
N VAL A 227 9.30 12.89 0.22
CA VAL A 227 7.93 12.53 -0.22
C VAL A 227 6.96 13.68 0.03
N LEU A 228 6.97 14.28 1.21
CA LEU A 228 6.09 15.40 1.55
C LEU A 228 6.34 16.64 0.68
N ARG A 229 7.61 16.94 0.38
CA ARG A 229 7.96 18.01 -0.55
C ARG A 229 7.52 17.74 -1.97
N TYR A 230 7.67 16.47 -2.41
CA TYR A 230 7.16 16.04 -3.71
C TYR A 230 5.64 16.24 -3.79
N SER A 231 4.87 15.76 -2.80
CA SER A 231 3.42 15.94 -2.79
C SER A 231 3.05 17.41 -2.88
N ALA A 232 3.61 18.26 -2.02
CA ALA A 232 3.30 19.68 -2.02
C ALA A 232 3.63 20.40 -3.35
N TYR A 233 4.72 20.00 -4.02
CA TYR A 233 5.04 20.55 -5.34
C TYR A 233 4.09 20.00 -6.42
N ALA A 234 3.79 18.72 -6.40
CA ALA A 234 2.88 18.09 -7.35
C ALA A 234 1.47 18.67 -7.26
N ASP A 235 0.96 18.89 -6.04
CA ASP A 235 -0.35 19.51 -5.78
C ASP A 235 -0.37 20.96 -6.29
N ALA A 236 0.67 21.75 -5.98
CA ALA A 236 0.78 23.11 -6.46
C ALA A 236 0.90 23.19 -7.99
N TRP A 237 1.63 22.24 -8.61
CA TRP A 237 1.73 22.16 -10.07
C TRP A 237 0.38 21.80 -10.68
N GLN A 238 -0.31 20.79 -10.15
CA GLN A 238 -1.64 20.36 -10.61
C GLN A 238 -2.65 21.53 -10.49
N ASN A 239 -2.68 22.22 -9.37
CA ASN A 239 -3.55 23.36 -9.14
C ASN A 239 -3.22 24.58 -10.02
N SER A 240 -2.00 24.66 -10.57
CA SER A 240 -1.60 25.71 -11.51
C SER A 240 -2.06 25.46 -12.95
N LEU A 241 -2.50 24.24 -13.26
CA LEU A 241 -2.99 23.91 -14.59
C LEU A 241 -4.28 24.66 -14.89
N SER A 242 -4.37 25.17 -16.09
CA SER A 242 -5.59 25.80 -16.59
C SER A 242 -5.86 25.32 -18.00
N PHE A 243 -7.11 25.03 -18.27
CA PHE A 243 -7.57 24.52 -19.57
C PHE A 243 -8.54 25.52 -20.17
N SER A 244 -8.48 25.71 -21.48
CA SER A 244 -9.47 26.50 -22.20
C SER A 244 -10.78 25.73 -22.38
N ASP A 245 -11.88 26.42 -22.53
CA ASP A 245 -13.20 25.79 -22.82
C ASP A 245 -13.14 24.86 -24.04
N SER A 246 -12.29 25.18 -25.02
CA SER A 246 -12.10 24.33 -26.22
C SER A 246 -11.40 23.02 -25.90
N GLU A 247 -10.39 23.02 -25.03
CA GLU A 247 -9.69 21.81 -24.58
C GLU A 247 -10.60 20.92 -23.72
N LEU A 248 -11.41 21.55 -22.86
CA LEU A 248 -12.39 20.82 -22.05
C LEU A 248 -13.45 20.16 -22.93
N GLU A 249 -13.98 20.87 -23.93
CA GLU A 249 -14.98 20.36 -24.86
C GLU A 249 -14.42 19.27 -25.78
N GLU A 250 -13.15 19.38 -26.20
CA GLU A 250 -12.47 18.34 -26.98
C GLU A 250 -12.31 17.05 -26.14
N THR A 251 -11.89 17.19 -24.89
CA THR A 251 -11.74 16.07 -23.96
C THR A 251 -13.07 15.39 -23.67
N TYR A 252 -14.12 16.16 -23.39
CA TYR A 252 -15.48 15.64 -23.20
C TYR A 252 -15.98 14.91 -24.46
N SER A 253 -15.81 15.51 -25.63
CA SER A 253 -16.29 14.94 -26.91
C SER A 253 -15.56 13.66 -27.30
N ALA A 254 -14.33 13.47 -26.83
CA ALA A 254 -13.55 12.27 -27.10
C ALA A 254 -14.11 11.04 -26.36
N ASP A 255 -14.64 11.21 -25.14
CA ASP A 255 -15.29 10.16 -24.38
C ASP A 255 -16.41 10.71 -23.47
N PRO A 256 -17.59 10.97 -24.03
CA PRO A 256 -18.71 11.47 -23.24
C PRO A 256 -19.16 10.50 -22.14
N ASN A 257 -18.93 9.20 -22.28
CA ASN A 257 -19.32 8.21 -21.29
C ASN A 257 -18.59 8.42 -19.95
N ALA A 258 -17.37 8.93 -19.98
CA ALA A 258 -16.58 9.19 -18.77
C ALA A 258 -17.13 10.37 -17.93
N TYR A 259 -17.96 11.22 -18.53
CA TYR A 259 -18.42 12.48 -17.92
C TYR A 259 -19.93 12.61 -17.79
N ASP A 260 -20.68 11.94 -18.64
CA ASP A 260 -22.13 11.95 -18.57
C ASP A 260 -22.64 11.13 -17.40
N HIS A 261 -23.79 11.54 -16.92
CA HIS A 261 -24.58 10.80 -15.93
C HIS A 261 -25.86 10.29 -16.56
N VAL A 262 -26.39 9.19 -16.02
CA VAL A 262 -27.70 8.66 -16.41
C VAL A 262 -28.65 8.61 -15.23
N SER A 263 -29.88 9.00 -15.47
CA SER A 263 -31.01 8.79 -14.54
C SER A 263 -31.79 7.57 -14.98
N TYR A 264 -31.99 6.62 -14.08
CA TYR A 264 -32.64 5.35 -14.37
C TYR A 264 -33.25 4.71 -13.14
N GLU A 265 -34.14 3.75 -13.39
CA GLU A 265 -34.63 2.81 -12.39
C GLU A 265 -34.24 1.40 -12.78
N VAL A 266 -33.98 0.55 -11.79
CA VAL A 266 -33.63 -0.85 -12.00
C VAL A 266 -34.28 -1.74 -10.95
N VAL A 267 -34.77 -2.90 -11.41
CA VAL A 267 -35.19 -3.99 -10.54
C VAL A 267 -34.31 -5.18 -10.79
N SER A 268 -33.72 -5.75 -9.76
CA SER A 268 -32.88 -6.95 -9.88
C SER A 268 -33.55 -8.17 -9.26
N PHE A 269 -33.35 -9.31 -9.90
CA PHE A 269 -33.81 -10.65 -9.47
C PHE A 269 -32.63 -11.59 -9.44
N SER A 270 -32.47 -12.32 -8.33
CA SER A 270 -31.47 -13.37 -8.24
C SER A 270 -32.04 -14.68 -8.83
N GLY A 271 -31.39 -15.18 -9.87
CA GLY A 271 -31.63 -16.51 -10.41
C GLY A 271 -30.66 -17.56 -9.84
N ALA A 272 -29.90 -17.23 -8.80
CA ALA A 272 -29.09 -18.19 -8.10
C ALA A 272 -29.95 -19.01 -7.15
N ALA A 273 -29.85 -20.35 -7.24
CA ALA A 273 -30.46 -21.22 -6.25
C ALA A 273 -29.70 -21.14 -4.91
N GLU A 274 -30.42 -21.15 -3.81
CA GLU A 274 -29.83 -21.08 -2.48
C GLU A 274 -29.24 -22.44 -2.07
N SER A 275 -28.05 -22.44 -1.48
CA SER A 275 -27.50 -23.60 -0.80
C SER A 275 -28.31 -23.91 0.45
N THR A 276 -28.56 -25.19 0.73
CA THR A 276 -29.28 -25.65 1.94
C THR A 276 -28.28 -26.20 2.95
N THR A 277 -28.76 -26.46 4.18
CA THR A 277 -27.96 -27.08 5.23
C THR A 277 -28.58 -28.43 5.57
N ASP A 278 -27.79 -29.51 5.56
CA ASP A 278 -28.26 -30.83 5.96
C ASP A 278 -28.43 -30.96 7.49
N GLU A 279 -29.00 -32.08 7.93
CA GLU A 279 -29.24 -32.37 9.36
C GLU A 279 -27.92 -32.44 10.18
N GLU A 280 -26.79 -32.61 9.51
CA GLU A 280 -25.43 -32.69 10.09
C GLU A 280 -24.73 -31.33 10.14
N GLY A 281 -25.35 -30.29 9.59
CA GLY A 281 -24.82 -28.89 9.57
C GLY A 281 -23.87 -28.61 8.39
N ASN A 282 -23.81 -29.48 7.37
CA ASN A 282 -23.00 -29.26 6.17
C ASN A 282 -23.80 -28.45 5.12
N THR A 283 -23.11 -27.60 4.38
CA THR A 283 -23.69 -26.92 3.24
C THR A 283 -23.92 -27.90 2.08
N VAL A 284 -25.12 -27.91 1.56
CA VAL A 284 -25.51 -28.70 0.38
C VAL A 284 -25.69 -27.71 -0.78
N GLU A 285 -24.83 -27.82 -1.78
CA GLU A 285 -24.94 -27.02 -2.98
C GLU A 285 -26.17 -27.43 -3.82
N PRO A 286 -26.83 -26.47 -4.50
CA PRO A 286 -27.97 -26.73 -5.34
C PRO A 286 -27.57 -27.58 -6.54
N THR A 287 -28.51 -28.43 -6.95
CA THR A 287 -28.37 -29.25 -8.18
C THR A 287 -28.48 -28.38 -9.43
N GLU A 288 -28.03 -28.89 -10.58
CA GLU A 288 -28.20 -28.24 -11.88
C GLU A 288 -29.69 -27.98 -12.22
N GLU A 289 -30.59 -28.87 -11.82
CA GLU A 289 -32.03 -28.72 -12.03
C GLU A 289 -32.61 -27.59 -11.16
N GLU A 290 -32.22 -27.51 -9.90
CA GLU A 290 -32.62 -26.44 -8.97
C GLU A 290 -32.08 -25.07 -9.43
N SER A 291 -30.81 -25.02 -9.88
CA SER A 291 -30.19 -23.82 -10.43
C SER A 291 -30.88 -23.33 -11.71
N ALA A 292 -31.22 -24.25 -12.60
CA ALA A 292 -31.95 -23.92 -13.82
C ALA A 292 -33.38 -23.43 -13.52
N ALA A 293 -34.08 -24.05 -12.57
CA ALA A 293 -35.42 -23.65 -12.17
C ALA A 293 -35.44 -22.25 -11.50
N ALA A 294 -34.43 -21.96 -10.68
CA ALA A 294 -34.28 -20.63 -10.07
C ALA A 294 -34.04 -19.52 -11.11
N LEU A 295 -33.17 -19.79 -12.08
CA LEU A 295 -32.91 -18.85 -13.18
C LEU A 295 -34.18 -18.64 -14.05
N GLU A 296 -34.91 -19.69 -14.40
CA GLU A 296 -36.16 -19.58 -15.16
C GLU A 296 -37.22 -18.77 -14.39
N ALA A 297 -37.34 -18.98 -13.08
CA ALA A 297 -38.26 -18.20 -12.24
C ALA A 297 -37.88 -16.71 -12.21
N ALA A 298 -36.59 -16.36 -12.09
CA ALA A 298 -36.12 -14.98 -12.14
C ALA A 298 -36.37 -14.32 -13.51
N GLN A 299 -36.18 -15.06 -14.61
CA GLN A 299 -36.48 -14.60 -15.97
C GLN A 299 -37.98 -14.33 -16.14
N GLU A 300 -38.87 -15.17 -15.63
CA GLU A 300 -40.32 -14.98 -15.68
C GLU A 300 -40.77 -13.80 -14.81
N ALA A 301 -40.19 -13.63 -13.62
CA ALA A 301 -40.42 -12.45 -12.75
C ALA A 301 -39.99 -11.15 -13.43
N ALA A 302 -38.78 -11.09 -13.96
CA ALA A 302 -38.28 -9.93 -14.69
C ALA A 302 -39.16 -9.57 -15.89
N LYS A 303 -39.57 -10.58 -16.66
CA LYS A 303 -40.50 -10.38 -17.77
C LYS A 303 -41.85 -9.84 -17.29
N THR A 304 -42.40 -10.37 -16.21
CA THR A 304 -43.71 -9.93 -15.64
C THR A 304 -43.63 -8.46 -15.22
N VAL A 305 -42.55 -8.07 -14.54
CA VAL A 305 -42.32 -6.67 -14.14
C VAL A 305 -42.18 -5.76 -15.34
N LEU A 306 -41.40 -6.14 -16.35
CA LEU A 306 -41.25 -5.37 -17.60
C LEU A 306 -42.59 -5.19 -18.35
N ASP A 307 -43.35 -6.27 -18.46
CA ASP A 307 -44.66 -6.22 -19.16
C ASP A 307 -45.63 -5.35 -18.35
N GLY A 308 -45.66 -5.44 -17.02
CA GLY A 308 -46.44 -4.59 -16.12
C GLY A 308 -46.04 -3.12 -16.24
N PHE A 309 -44.76 -2.79 -16.27
CA PHE A 309 -44.26 -1.43 -16.48
C PHE A 309 -44.71 -0.87 -17.84
N LYS A 310 -44.52 -1.65 -18.94
CA LYS A 310 -44.97 -1.27 -20.26
C LYS A 310 -46.50 -1.09 -20.38
N ALA A 311 -47.26 -1.70 -19.50
CA ALA A 311 -48.72 -1.49 -19.37
C ALA A 311 -49.07 -0.26 -18.52
N GLY A 312 -48.10 0.47 -17.97
CA GLY A 312 -48.27 1.70 -17.19
C GLY A 312 -48.31 1.52 -15.67
N GLY A 313 -47.86 0.34 -15.18
CA GLY A 313 -47.68 0.09 -13.76
C GLY A 313 -46.48 0.85 -13.18
N ASP A 314 -46.47 1.09 -11.88
CA ASP A 314 -45.34 1.64 -11.15
C ASP A 314 -44.24 0.57 -10.97
N LEU A 315 -42.99 0.92 -11.22
CA LEU A 315 -41.91 -0.07 -11.22
C LEU A 315 -41.56 -0.55 -9.81
N GLU A 316 -41.63 0.32 -8.81
CA GLU A 316 -41.39 -0.02 -7.40
C GLU A 316 -42.47 -0.95 -6.85
N ASP A 317 -43.73 -0.64 -7.14
CA ASP A 317 -44.85 -1.50 -6.76
C ASP A 317 -44.78 -2.88 -7.42
N LEU A 318 -44.47 -2.91 -8.73
CA LEU A 318 -44.30 -4.15 -9.48
C LEU A 318 -43.11 -4.99 -8.98
N ALA A 319 -42.00 -4.35 -8.59
CA ALA A 319 -40.88 -5.03 -7.96
C ALA A 319 -41.30 -5.71 -6.65
N ALA A 320 -41.99 -4.99 -5.79
CA ALA A 320 -42.46 -5.49 -4.50
C ALA A 320 -43.45 -6.65 -4.63
N GLU A 321 -44.31 -6.64 -5.66
CA GLU A 321 -45.27 -7.72 -5.96
C GLU A 321 -44.63 -9.00 -6.51
N ASN A 322 -43.37 -8.92 -7.02
CA ASN A 322 -42.66 -10.00 -7.67
C ASN A 322 -41.32 -10.35 -7.02
N ASP A 323 -41.12 -10.01 -5.74
CA ASP A 323 -39.90 -10.28 -4.96
C ASP A 323 -38.61 -9.68 -5.58
N GLY A 324 -38.74 -8.62 -6.36
CA GLY A 324 -37.63 -7.91 -6.98
C GLY A 324 -37.02 -6.83 -6.06
N THR A 325 -35.73 -6.60 -6.19
CA THR A 325 -35.04 -5.50 -5.49
C THR A 325 -35.02 -4.27 -6.36
N TYR A 326 -35.83 -3.25 -6.01
CA TYR A 326 -35.91 -1.97 -6.70
C TYR A 326 -34.81 -1.00 -6.26
N ASN A 327 -34.26 -0.26 -7.21
CA ASN A 327 -33.37 0.86 -6.98
C ASN A 327 -33.61 1.97 -8.02
N LYS A 328 -33.58 3.23 -7.56
CA LYS A 328 -33.62 4.41 -8.42
C LYS A 328 -32.31 5.16 -8.31
N ASN A 329 -31.71 5.49 -9.45
CA ASN A 329 -30.50 6.28 -9.53
C ASN A 329 -30.73 7.52 -10.38
N GLU A 330 -30.50 8.68 -9.82
CA GLU A 330 -30.70 9.97 -10.50
C GLU A 330 -29.42 10.49 -11.18
N SER A 331 -28.24 9.91 -10.87
CA SER A 331 -26.95 10.34 -11.38
C SER A 331 -25.97 9.17 -11.39
N GLY A 332 -26.30 8.12 -12.17
CA GLY A 332 -25.43 6.95 -12.36
C GLY A 332 -24.24 7.25 -13.25
N ASN A 333 -23.07 6.73 -12.87
CA ASN A 333 -21.84 6.81 -13.67
C ASN A 333 -21.68 5.61 -14.60
N TYR A 334 -20.95 5.80 -15.69
CA TYR A 334 -20.56 4.67 -16.55
C TYR A 334 -19.62 3.71 -15.83
N SER A 335 -19.87 2.42 -16.03
CA SER A 335 -19.01 1.35 -15.55
C SER A 335 -18.75 0.38 -16.69
N ALA A 336 -17.52 0.36 -17.21
CA ALA A 336 -17.12 -0.50 -18.30
C ALA A 336 -17.32 -1.98 -17.95
N GLY A 337 -17.88 -2.75 -18.88
CA GLY A 337 -18.16 -4.17 -18.71
C GLY A 337 -19.43 -4.49 -17.89
N SER A 338 -20.14 -3.49 -17.37
CA SER A 338 -21.44 -3.68 -16.76
C SER A 338 -22.54 -3.72 -17.84
N VAL A 339 -23.29 -4.81 -17.90
CA VAL A 339 -24.38 -4.97 -18.90
C VAL A 339 -25.44 -3.86 -18.79
N THR A 340 -25.69 -3.36 -17.56
CA THR A 340 -26.64 -2.26 -17.33
C THR A 340 -26.05 -0.94 -17.82
N SER A 341 -24.77 -0.65 -17.55
CA SER A 341 -24.09 0.55 -18.03
C SER A 341 -24.00 0.59 -19.55
N GLU A 342 -23.59 -0.51 -20.19
CA GLU A 342 -23.52 -0.59 -21.65
C GLU A 342 -24.87 -0.30 -22.30
N TRP A 343 -25.95 -0.83 -21.73
CA TRP A 343 -27.29 -0.58 -22.21
C TRP A 343 -27.76 0.87 -21.98
N LEU A 344 -27.55 1.41 -20.78
CA LEU A 344 -27.98 2.75 -20.39
C LEU A 344 -27.25 3.86 -21.16
N TYR A 345 -25.98 3.66 -21.48
CA TYR A 345 -25.15 4.66 -22.19
C TYR A 345 -25.20 4.56 -23.71
N ASP A 346 -25.97 3.62 -24.26
CA ASP A 346 -26.20 3.57 -25.71
C ASP A 346 -26.90 4.86 -26.17
N SER A 347 -26.26 5.55 -27.12
CA SER A 347 -26.74 6.83 -27.67
C SER A 347 -28.12 6.79 -28.33
N ALA A 348 -28.66 5.58 -28.57
CA ALA A 348 -30.00 5.39 -29.14
C ALA A 348 -31.11 5.45 -28.06
N ARG A 349 -30.77 5.41 -26.75
CA ARG A 349 -31.77 5.39 -25.66
C ARG A 349 -32.62 6.65 -25.65
N LYS A 350 -33.89 6.44 -25.27
CA LYS A 350 -34.89 7.51 -25.09
C LYS A 350 -35.56 7.33 -23.76
N SER A 351 -36.00 8.44 -23.18
CA SER A 351 -36.74 8.44 -21.92
C SER A 351 -37.94 7.48 -21.99
N GLY A 352 -38.03 6.57 -21.05
CA GLY A 352 -39.05 5.52 -20.97
C GLY A 352 -38.67 4.22 -21.68
N ASP A 353 -37.49 4.14 -22.34
CA ASP A 353 -36.99 2.87 -22.84
C ASP A 353 -36.75 1.91 -21.67
N ALA A 354 -37.22 0.67 -21.83
CA ALA A 354 -37.09 -0.34 -20.78
C ALA A 354 -36.82 -1.72 -21.41
N ASP A 355 -35.96 -2.49 -20.74
CA ASP A 355 -35.58 -3.83 -21.21
C ASP A 355 -35.20 -4.73 -20.03
N THR A 356 -35.10 -6.04 -20.31
CA THR A 356 -34.53 -7.01 -19.43
C THR A 356 -33.08 -7.30 -19.83
N LEU A 357 -32.17 -7.29 -18.87
CA LEU A 357 -30.75 -7.61 -19.08
C LEU A 357 -30.36 -8.78 -18.17
N GLU A 358 -29.41 -9.59 -18.61
CA GLU A 358 -28.91 -10.75 -17.88
C GLU A 358 -27.41 -10.64 -17.68
N ASP A 359 -26.97 -10.81 -16.43
CA ASP A 359 -25.57 -10.88 -16.04
C ASP A 359 -25.33 -12.10 -15.15
N GLY A 360 -24.88 -13.18 -15.77
CA GLY A 360 -24.74 -14.48 -15.11
C GLY A 360 -26.08 -15.02 -14.63
N THR A 361 -26.30 -15.07 -13.31
CA THR A 361 -27.56 -15.50 -12.70
C THR A 361 -28.43 -14.31 -12.24
N VAL A 362 -28.03 -13.07 -12.49
CA VAL A 362 -28.80 -11.90 -12.09
C VAL A 362 -29.55 -11.33 -13.29
N LEU A 363 -30.86 -11.14 -13.13
CA LEU A 363 -31.73 -10.50 -14.11
C LEU A 363 -32.01 -9.07 -13.66
N TYR A 364 -31.96 -8.13 -14.61
CA TYR A 364 -32.30 -6.75 -14.39
C TYR A 364 -33.48 -6.33 -15.28
N VAL A 365 -34.44 -5.61 -14.74
CA VAL A 365 -35.36 -4.78 -15.48
C VAL A 365 -34.87 -3.35 -15.37
N VAL A 366 -34.47 -2.72 -16.47
CA VAL A 366 -33.88 -1.39 -16.46
C VAL A 366 -34.81 -0.44 -17.20
N VAL A 367 -35.04 0.75 -16.64
CA VAL A 367 -35.80 1.83 -17.25
C VAL A 367 -34.92 3.07 -17.34
N PHE A 368 -34.69 3.53 -18.56
CA PHE A 368 -33.89 4.72 -18.84
C PHE A 368 -34.77 5.98 -18.76
N HIS A 369 -34.32 7.01 -18.04
CA HIS A 369 -35.00 8.30 -17.97
C HIS A 369 -34.29 9.38 -18.77
N ASP A 370 -33.03 9.63 -18.45
CA ASP A 370 -32.25 10.68 -19.12
C ASP A 370 -30.75 10.38 -19.08
N ARG A 371 -30.03 10.95 -20.02
CA ARG A 371 -28.57 11.03 -20.03
C ARG A 371 -28.17 12.48 -20.19
N PHE A 372 -27.34 12.97 -19.29
CA PHE A 372 -27.01 14.38 -19.21
C PHE A 372 -25.55 14.58 -18.79
N ARG A 373 -24.96 15.67 -19.28
CA ARG A 373 -23.73 16.23 -18.75
C ARG A 373 -24.06 16.97 -17.46
N ASP A 374 -23.35 16.65 -16.36
CA ASP A 374 -23.49 17.40 -15.13
C ASP A 374 -22.78 18.76 -15.25
N GLU A 375 -23.57 19.83 -15.32
CA GLU A 375 -23.10 21.22 -15.40
C GLU A 375 -23.27 21.95 -14.07
N ASN A 376 -23.57 21.23 -12.98
CA ASN A 376 -23.70 21.85 -11.67
C ASN A 376 -22.33 22.36 -11.21
N PRO A 377 -22.28 23.61 -10.69
CA PRO A 377 -21.01 24.12 -10.14
C PRO A 377 -20.60 23.29 -8.94
N THR A 378 -19.35 22.86 -8.93
CA THR A 378 -18.71 22.25 -7.75
C THR A 378 -18.44 23.33 -6.70
N ILE A 379 -18.46 22.92 -5.43
CA ILE A 379 -18.07 23.76 -4.29
C ILE A 379 -16.80 23.19 -3.68
N ASP A 380 -15.85 24.09 -3.44
CA ASP A 380 -14.67 23.79 -2.65
C ASP A 380 -14.95 24.15 -1.18
N ILE A 381 -14.69 23.22 -0.28
CA ILE A 381 -14.96 23.40 1.16
C ILE A 381 -13.75 22.98 1.99
N ARG A 382 -13.55 23.64 3.12
CA ARG A 382 -12.66 23.20 4.19
C ARG A 382 -13.49 22.77 5.39
N HIS A 383 -13.05 21.71 6.07
CA HIS A 383 -13.73 21.23 7.27
C HIS A 383 -12.76 20.86 8.38
N ILE A 384 -13.26 20.78 9.59
CA ILE A 384 -12.54 20.25 10.76
C ILE A 384 -13.33 19.07 11.28
N LEU A 385 -12.74 17.87 11.19
CA LEU A 385 -13.35 16.66 11.72
C LEU A 385 -13.06 16.56 13.22
N VAL A 386 -14.13 16.56 14.01
CA VAL A 386 -14.08 16.26 15.46
C VAL A 386 -14.66 14.87 15.68
N PRO A 387 -13.83 13.85 15.97
CA PRO A 387 -14.31 12.49 16.15
C PRO A 387 -15.06 12.33 17.46
N LEU A 388 -16.01 11.39 17.51
CA LEU A 388 -16.58 10.92 18.75
C LEU A 388 -15.49 10.16 19.53
N ALA A 389 -15.39 10.42 20.84
CA ALA A 389 -14.54 9.60 21.70
C ALA A 389 -15.06 8.16 21.76
N SER A 390 -14.18 7.21 21.98
CA SER A 390 -14.57 5.81 22.13
C SER A 390 -15.44 5.63 23.39
N GLY A 391 -16.60 5.00 23.22
CA GLY A 391 -17.46 4.59 24.34
C GLY A 391 -16.88 3.42 25.12
N SER A 392 -17.35 3.21 26.32
CA SER A 392 -16.96 2.11 27.21
C SER A 392 -18.04 1.04 27.33
N ILE A 393 -19.28 1.36 26.94
CA ILE A 393 -20.46 0.49 27.01
C ILE A 393 -20.67 -0.13 25.63
N ALA A 394 -20.83 -1.45 25.59
CA ALA A 394 -21.05 -2.15 24.32
C ALA A 394 -22.47 -1.95 23.81
N GLU A 395 -22.65 -2.02 22.50
CA GLU A 395 -23.97 -1.93 21.87
C GLU A 395 -24.90 -3.03 22.39
N GLY A 396 -26.12 -2.65 22.77
CA GLY A 396 -27.14 -3.52 23.39
C GLY A 396 -27.04 -3.63 24.91
N GLU A 397 -26.03 -3.04 25.58
CA GLU A 397 -25.95 -2.96 27.02
C GLU A 397 -26.73 -1.74 27.57
N GLU A 398 -27.15 -1.85 28.83
CA GLU A 398 -27.86 -0.75 29.52
C GLU A 398 -26.97 0.49 29.64
N GLY A 399 -27.45 1.64 29.18
CA GLY A 399 -26.74 2.91 29.19
C GLY A 399 -25.96 3.23 27.93
N TYR A 400 -25.90 2.33 26.92
CA TYR A 400 -25.21 2.59 25.66
C TYR A 400 -25.74 3.84 24.95
N GLU A 401 -27.06 3.97 24.79
CA GLU A 401 -27.68 5.13 24.12
C GLU A 401 -27.37 6.45 24.84
N ASP A 402 -27.43 6.45 26.19
CA ASP A 402 -27.10 7.62 26.98
C ASP A 402 -25.60 8.00 26.85
N GLU A 403 -24.72 7.01 26.83
CA GLU A 403 -23.28 7.24 26.58
C GLU A 403 -23.04 7.83 25.18
N GLN A 404 -23.68 7.26 24.14
CA GLN A 404 -23.54 7.76 22.76
C GLN A 404 -24.07 9.18 22.62
N ALA A 405 -25.21 9.49 23.23
CA ALA A 405 -25.78 10.84 23.25
C ALA A 405 -24.85 11.85 23.93
N ARG A 406 -24.21 11.47 25.03
CA ARG A 406 -23.22 12.30 25.73
C ARG A 406 -21.96 12.52 24.87
N LEU A 407 -21.39 11.46 24.29
CA LEU A 407 -20.20 11.55 23.42
C LEU A 407 -20.46 12.44 22.21
N LYS A 408 -21.64 12.34 21.62
CA LYS A 408 -22.07 13.21 20.51
C LYS A 408 -22.21 14.67 20.95
N ALA A 409 -22.77 14.91 22.13
CA ALA A 409 -22.88 16.27 22.68
C ALA A 409 -21.50 16.87 22.98
N ASP A 410 -20.58 16.09 23.53
CA ASP A 410 -19.21 16.53 23.82
C ASP A 410 -18.47 16.91 22.53
N ALA A 411 -18.58 16.09 21.46
CA ALA A 411 -17.98 16.39 20.16
C ALA A 411 -18.59 17.63 19.50
N HIS A 412 -19.92 17.80 19.61
CA HIS A 412 -20.61 18.97 19.10
C HIS A 412 -20.16 20.25 19.82
N ALA A 413 -20.06 20.21 21.16
CA ALA A 413 -19.54 21.33 21.94
C ALA A 413 -18.11 21.71 21.56
N LYS A 414 -17.25 20.71 21.27
CA LYS A 414 -15.89 20.96 20.76
C LYS A 414 -15.91 21.62 19.38
N ALA A 415 -16.77 21.17 18.48
CA ALA A 415 -16.92 21.78 17.16
C ALA A 415 -17.39 23.25 17.25
N GLU A 416 -18.35 23.55 18.14
CA GLU A 416 -18.80 24.92 18.41
C GLU A 416 -17.68 25.80 19.00
N GLU A 417 -16.86 25.25 19.92
CA GLU A 417 -15.68 25.94 20.46
C GLU A 417 -14.69 26.34 19.35
N LEU A 418 -14.37 25.40 18.43
CA LEU A 418 -13.47 25.66 17.30
C LEU A 418 -14.04 26.70 16.33
N LEU A 419 -15.34 26.62 16.02
CA LEU A 419 -16.01 27.62 15.22
C LEU A 419 -15.93 29.01 15.86
N ALA A 420 -16.22 29.10 17.16
CA ALA A 420 -16.14 30.36 17.90
C ALA A 420 -14.69 30.90 17.97
N GLN A 421 -13.71 30.01 18.13
CA GLN A 421 -12.28 30.38 18.08
C GLN A 421 -11.92 31.01 16.74
N TRP A 422 -12.30 30.39 15.62
CA TRP A 422 -12.04 30.93 14.28
C TRP A 422 -12.75 32.27 14.07
N GLN A 423 -14.04 32.35 14.40
CA GLN A 423 -14.87 33.57 14.23
C GLN A 423 -14.38 34.74 15.08
N SER A 424 -13.77 34.49 16.26
CA SER A 424 -13.22 35.53 17.12
C SER A 424 -11.81 35.98 16.72
N GLY A 425 -11.15 35.24 15.81
CA GLY A 425 -9.84 35.54 15.24
C GLY A 425 -9.96 36.38 13.96
N GLU A 426 -9.07 36.08 13.00
CA GLU A 426 -9.06 36.76 11.70
C GLU A 426 -10.22 36.36 10.80
N ALA A 427 -10.82 35.19 11.04
CA ALA A 427 -11.95 34.60 10.31
C ALA A 427 -11.73 34.55 8.77
N THR A 428 -10.49 34.29 8.37
CA THR A 428 -10.09 34.12 6.97
C THR A 428 -9.97 32.64 6.64
N GLU A 429 -9.92 32.31 5.34
CA GLU A 429 -9.67 30.95 4.87
C GLU A 429 -8.33 30.41 5.40
N ASP A 430 -7.27 31.21 5.32
CA ASP A 430 -5.95 30.85 5.83
C ASP A 430 -5.95 30.54 7.33
N SER A 431 -6.70 31.33 8.13
CA SER A 431 -6.84 31.08 9.57
C SER A 431 -7.67 29.84 9.86
N PHE A 432 -8.66 29.49 9.00
CA PHE A 432 -9.40 28.24 9.11
C PHE A 432 -8.50 27.05 8.76
N ALA A 433 -7.73 27.11 7.68
CA ALA A 433 -6.77 26.10 7.30
C ALA A 433 -5.74 25.82 8.40
N ALA A 434 -5.19 26.89 9.02
CA ALA A 434 -4.27 26.78 10.13
C ALA A 434 -4.93 26.11 11.38
N LEU A 435 -6.20 26.39 11.65
CA LEU A 435 -6.94 25.75 12.72
C LEU A 435 -7.24 24.28 12.40
N ALA A 436 -7.61 23.97 11.14
CA ALA A 436 -7.83 22.61 10.67
C ALA A 436 -6.57 21.76 10.78
N MET A 437 -5.42 22.24 10.33
CA MET A 437 -4.13 21.56 10.49
C MET A 437 -3.86 21.15 11.95
N LYS A 438 -4.24 21.98 12.88
CA LYS A 438 -3.99 21.75 14.31
C LYS A 438 -5.01 20.83 14.97
N GLU A 439 -6.28 20.99 14.67
CA GLU A 439 -7.38 20.44 15.47
C GLU A 439 -8.18 19.34 14.75
N SER A 440 -8.11 19.25 13.41
CA SER A 440 -8.85 18.23 12.65
C SER A 440 -8.24 16.84 12.83
N ALA A 441 -9.10 15.85 12.98
CA ALA A 441 -8.70 14.43 12.93
C ALA A 441 -8.66 13.88 11.48
N ASP A 442 -9.11 14.66 10.49
CA ASP A 442 -9.06 14.27 9.10
C ASP A 442 -7.63 14.37 8.53
N GLY A 443 -7.27 13.42 7.67
CA GLY A 443 -5.98 13.43 6.95
C GLY A 443 -5.90 14.56 5.92
N SER A 444 -7.04 14.96 5.32
CA SER A 444 -7.12 16.07 4.34
C SER A 444 -6.84 17.46 4.95
N LYS A 445 -6.66 17.55 6.27
CA LYS A 445 -6.31 18.81 6.95
C LYS A 445 -5.02 19.49 6.43
N TYR A 446 -4.23 18.77 5.68
CA TYR A 446 -2.95 19.25 5.14
C TYR A 446 -3.06 19.81 3.71
N ASP A 447 -4.19 19.60 3.05
CA ASP A 447 -4.48 20.00 1.66
C ASP A 447 -4.77 21.50 1.53
#